data_81a447db545cbd7972aceb5dba100d06
#
_entry.id   81a447db545cbd7972aceb5dba100d06
#
_cell.length_a   1.000
_cell.length_b   1.000
_cell.length_c   1.000
_cell.angle_alpha   90.00
_cell.angle_beta   90.00
_cell.angle_gamma   90.00
#
_symmetry.space_group_name_H-M   'P 1'
#
loop_
_entity.id
_entity.type
_entity.pdbx_description
1 polymer ?
#
loop_
_entity_poly.entity_id
_entity_poly.type
_entity_poly.pdbx_seq_one_letter_code
_entity_poly.pdbx_strand_id
1 'polypeptide(L)'
;MLRINNLQAHKLGVCRRSEITILKKLQSTDFVPRFYFANNSILVTEYIDGHALDAEIALKPEIKKQIEQNLAVIQSFEFTDIDPLNYESYLREYCEQLSQKDFDENIKQALFRIARNIDNQDWIPVLCHHDLIPENIIQGPKGLFLIDWEYAALGHPQFDYQRLLNSHHFMDLPADICGLQALQAIMIQLWYAIRYPELQETVKNELIKIIETVNLRV
;
A
#
# COMPACT_ATOMS: atom_id res chain seq x y z
N MET A 1 4.78 14.58 -16.37
CA MET A 1 3.42 14.03 -16.15
C MET A 1 2.62 15.00 -15.31
N LEU A 2 1.33 15.19 -15.58
CA LEU A 2 0.39 15.95 -14.75
C LEU A 2 -0.68 14.98 -14.23
N ARG A 3 -0.84 14.88 -12.90
CA ARG A 3 -1.94 14.16 -12.24
C ARG A 3 -2.91 15.17 -11.62
N ILE A 4 -4.19 15.03 -11.92
CA ILE A 4 -5.28 15.76 -11.24
C ILE A 4 -5.72 14.91 -10.06
N ASN A 5 -5.62 15.44 -8.85
CA ASN A 5 -5.91 14.71 -7.63
C ASN A 5 -7.43 14.61 -7.41
N ASN A 6 -7.89 13.43 -7.02
CA ASN A 6 -9.25 13.29 -6.51
C ASN A 6 -9.35 13.98 -5.13
N LEU A 7 -10.27 14.93 -4.99
CA LEU A 7 -10.48 15.68 -3.74
C LEU A 7 -11.01 14.81 -2.61
N GLN A 8 -11.59 13.64 -2.92
CA GLN A 8 -12.06 12.68 -1.94
C GLN A 8 -11.05 11.55 -1.65
N ALA A 9 -9.83 11.62 -2.19
CA ALA A 9 -8.81 10.58 -2.00
C ALA A 9 -8.43 10.36 -0.53
N HIS A 10 -8.64 11.36 0.35
CA HIS A 10 -8.46 11.20 1.79
C HIS A 10 -9.35 10.08 2.37
N LYS A 11 -10.53 9.84 1.80
CA LYS A 11 -11.40 8.73 2.19
C LYS A 11 -10.81 7.34 1.88
N LEU A 12 -9.84 7.31 0.98
CA LEU A 12 -9.09 6.11 0.60
C LEU A 12 -7.70 6.06 1.26
N GLY A 13 -7.49 6.80 2.35
CA GLY A 13 -6.24 6.81 3.10
C GLY A 13 -5.11 7.64 2.50
N VAL A 14 -5.38 8.43 1.45
CA VAL A 14 -4.36 9.26 0.80
C VAL A 14 -4.11 10.55 1.59
N CYS A 15 -2.85 10.80 1.97
CA CYS A 15 -2.41 12.04 2.59
C CYS A 15 -1.51 12.85 1.64
N ARG A 16 -2.06 13.87 0.97
CA ARG A 16 -1.31 14.70 0.00
C ARG A 16 -0.11 15.43 0.61
N ARG A 17 -0.21 15.82 1.88
CA ARG A 17 0.92 16.45 2.60
C ARG A 17 2.08 15.47 2.74
N SER A 18 1.82 14.25 3.17
CA SER A 18 2.85 13.22 3.31
C SER A 18 3.46 12.85 1.95
N GLU A 19 2.63 12.64 0.91
CA GLU A 19 3.10 12.38 -0.45
C GLU A 19 4.08 13.47 -0.94
N ILE A 20 3.74 14.76 -0.78
CA ILE A 20 4.59 15.87 -1.20
C ILE A 20 5.91 15.90 -0.41
N THR A 21 5.84 15.70 0.91
CA THR A 21 7.03 15.68 1.77
C THR A 21 7.97 14.54 1.38
N ILE A 22 7.41 13.35 1.18
CA ILE A 22 8.16 12.15 0.77
C ILE A 22 8.78 12.35 -0.60
N LEU A 23 8.01 12.75 -1.62
CA LEU A 23 8.52 12.98 -2.96
C LEU A 23 9.66 14.00 -3.00
N LYS A 24 9.56 15.09 -2.23
CA LYS A 24 10.63 16.08 -2.14
C LYS A 24 11.91 15.50 -1.54
N LYS A 25 11.79 14.68 -0.51
CA LYS A 25 12.95 14.07 0.17
C LYS A 25 13.62 13.01 -0.69
N LEU A 26 12.85 12.25 -1.45
CA LEU A 26 13.35 11.21 -2.35
C LEU A 26 14.03 11.75 -3.63
N GLN A 27 14.09 13.07 -3.84
CA GLN A 27 14.74 13.67 -5.01
C GLN A 27 16.26 13.45 -5.07
N SER A 28 16.88 12.96 -4.00
CA SER A 28 18.28 12.54 -3.99
C SER A 28 18.50 11.14 -4.60
N THR A 29 17.42 10.42 -4.93
CA THR A 29 17.48 9.12 -5.60
C THR A 29 17.30 9.29 -7.10
N ASP A 30 17.76 8.31 -7.89
CA ASP A 30 17.66 8.31 -9.36
C ASP A 30 16.53 7.39 -9.88
N PHE A 31 15.81 6.74 -8.98
CA PHE A 31 14.71 5.82 -9.29
C PHE A 31 13.31 6.35 -8.89
N VAL A 32 13.22 7.62 -8.50
CA VAL A 32 11.94 8.33 -8.28
C VAL A 32 11.83 9.47 -9.29
N PRO A 33 10.68 9.66 -9.97
CA PRO A 33 10.50 10.74 -10.92
C PRO A 33 10.79 12.11 -10.31
N ARG A 34 11.43 13.01 -11.04
CA ARG A 34 11.66 14.38 -10.58
C ARG A 34 10.35 15.06 -10.21
N PHE A 35 10.33 15.67 -9.03
CA PHE A 35 9.21 16.45 -8.53
C PHE A 35 9.34 17.89 -9.03
N TYR A 36 8.30 18.42 -9.68
CA TYR A 36 8.28 19.79 -10.15
C TYR A 36 7.35 20.68 -9.35
N PHE A 37 6.12 20.17 -9.09
CA PHE A 37 5.11 20.95 -8.36
C PHE A 37 4.02 20.05 -7.80
N ALA A 38 3.47 20.39 -6.65
CA ALA A 38 2.23 19.81 -6.15
C ALA A 38 1.47 20.76 -5.23
N ASN A 39 0.17 20.57 -5.21
CA ASN A 39 -0.76 21.08 -4.20
C ASN A 39 -1.89 20.04 -3.99
N ASN A 40 -2.95 20.42 -3.26
CA ASN A 40 -4.06 19.49 -3.00
C ASN A 40 -4.77 18.99 -4.28
N SER A 41 -4.72 19.78 -5.37
CA SER A 41 -5.48 19.50 -6.61
C SER A 41 -4.65 18.86 -7.70
N ILE A 42 -3.34 19.07 -7.73
CA ILE A 42 -2.47 18.59 -8.82
C ILE A 42 -1.10 18.16 -8.31
N LEU A 43 -0.51 17.20 -9.02
CA LEU A 43 0.89 16.80 -8.91
C LEU A 43 1.54 16.86 -10.30
N VAL A 44 2.72 17.48 -10.40
CA VAL A 44 3.53 17.53 -11.62
C VAL A 44 4.88 16.88 -11.35
N THR A 45 5.18 15.82 -12.08
CA THR A 45 6.45 15.10 -12.01
C THR A 45 7.05 14.89 -13.38
N GLU A 46 8.30 14.44 -13.45
CA GLU A 46 8.90 13.91 -14.65
C GLU A 46 8.00 12.81 -15.25
N TYR A 47 7.92 12.79 -16.56
CA TYR A 47 7.35 11.65 -17.29
C TYR A 47 8.47 10.65 -17.55
N ILE A 48 8.29 9.42 -17.09
CA ILE A 48 9.24 8.34 -17.34
C ILE A 48 8.81 7.64 -18.63
N ASP A 49 9.67 7.72 -19.65
CA ASP A 49 9.49 6.97 -20.89
C ASP A 49 9.94 5.53 -20.69
N GLY A 50 8.99 4.60 -20.67
CA GLY A 50 9.22 3.20 -20.36
C GLY A 50 7.93 2.41 -20.30
N HIS A 51 8.04 1.18 -19.80
CA HIS A 51 6.91 0.27 -19.65
C HIS A 51 6.75 -0.12 -18.17
N ALA A 52 5.53 -0.13 -17.69
CA ALA A 52 5.22 -0.71 -16.40
C ALA A 52 5.59 -2.20 -16.39
N LEU A 53 6.10 -2.69 -15.28
CA LEU A 53 6.36 -4.11 -15.16
C LEU A 53 5.03 -4.86 -15.14
N ASP A 54 5.09 -6.10 -15.62
CA ASP A 54 4.10 -7.11 -15.28
C ASP A 54 4.64 -8.00 -14.15
N ALA A 55 3.77 -8.85 -13.70
CA ALA A 55 4.05 -9.73 -12.60
C ALA A 55 5.17 -10.72 -12.87
N GLU A 56 5.24 -11.28 -14.05
CA GLU A 56 6.27 -12.25 -14.43
C GLU A 56 7.64 -11.57 -14.49
N ILE A 57 7.71 -10.36 -15.05
CA ILE A 57 8.94 -9.59 -15.15
C ILE A 57 9.41 -9.16 -13.76
N ALA A 58 8.50 -8.71 -12.88
CA ALA A 58 8.86 -8.26 -11.54
C ALA A 58 9.50 -9.36 -10.68
N LEU A 59 9.19 -10.63 -10.95
CA LEU A 59 9.75 -11.78 -10.23
C LEU A 59 11.08 -12.29 -10.81
N LYS A 60 11.57 -11.77 -11.95
CA LYS A 60 12.89 -12.15 -12.47
C LYS A 60 13.98 -11.77 -11.46
N PRO A 61 14.97 -12.66 -11.21
CA PRO A 61 15.95 -12.46 -10.15
C PRO A 61 16.68 -11.12 -10.22
N GLU A 62 17.05 -10.66 -11.43
CA GLU A 62 17.75 -9.40 -11.64
C GLU A 62 16.86 -8.19 -11.35
N ILE A 63 15.58 -8.23 -11.73
CA ILE A 63 14.60 -7.17 -11.47
C ILE A 63 14.27 -7.11 -9.98
N LYS A 64 13.98 -8.27 -9.38
CA LYS A 64 13.72 -8.39 -7.95
C LYS A 64 14.88 -7.82 -7.12
N LYS A 65 16.12 -8.18 -7.45
CA LYS A 65 17.30 -7.66 -6.77
C LYS A 65 17.39 -6.12 -6.87
N GLN A 66 17.09 -5.54 -8.03
CA GLN A 66 17.10 -4.09 -8.20
C GLN A 66 16.00 -3.43 -7.37
N ILE A 67 14.79 -4.01 -7.32
CA ILE A 67 13.70 -3.51 -6.46
C ILE A 67 14.10 -3.58 -4.98
N GLU A 68 14.68 -4.68 -4.52
CA GLU A 68 15.17 -4.84 -3.15
C GLU A 68 16.23 -3.79 -2.80
N GLN A 69 17.13 -3.45 -3.72
CA GLN A 69 18.11 -2.39 -3.53
C GLN A 69 17.44 -1.02 -3.41
N ASN A 70 16.46 -0.71 -4.27
CA ASN A 70 15.70 0.54 -4.18
C ASN A 70 14.92 0.62 -2.86
N LEU A 71 14.29 -0.48 -2.42
CA LEU A 71 13.59 -0.55 -1.13
C LEU A 71 14.55 -0.29 0.04
N ALA A 72 15.74 -0.88 0.03
CA ALA A 72 16.73 -0.63 1.07
C ALA A 72 17.13 0.85 1.14
N VAL A 73 17.23 1.52 -0.02
CA VAL A 73 17.53 2.95 -0.07
C VAL A 73 16.37 3.78 0.51
N ILE A 74 15.12 3.57 0.09
CA ILE A 74 13.99 4.35 0.61
C ILE A 74 13.77 4.12 2.10
N GLN A 75 13.99 2.91 2.60
CA GLN A 75 13.88 2.58 4.02
C GLN A 75 14.98 3.21 4.89
N SER A 76 16.07 3.69 4.28
CA SER A 76 17.12 4.43 5.00
C SER A 76 16.80 5.92 5.23
N PHE A 77 15.72 6.44 4.63
CA PHE A 77 15.32 7.83 4.85
C PHE A 77 14.59 7.99 6.18
N GLU A 78 15.06 8.92 7.00
CA GLU A 78 14.42 9.28 8.26
C GLU A 78 13.43 10.43 8.04
N PHE A 79 12.27 10.36 8.71
CA PHE A 79 11.24 11.40 8.71
C PHE A 79 10.86 11.73 10.15
N THR A 80 10.84 13.02 10.49
CA THR A 80 10.47 13.55 11.80
C THR A 80 9.11 14.23 11.80
N ASP A 81 8.57 14.52 10.63
CA ASP A 81 7.35 15.28 10.37
C ASP A 81 6.23 14.41 9.75
N ILE A 82 6.42 13.10 9.74
CA ILE A 82 5.43 12.10 9.33
C ILE A 82 5.31 11.07 10.45
N ASP A 83 4.11 10.93 11.00
CA ASP A 83 3.83 9.91 12.00
C ASP A 83 3.77 8.51 11.36
N PRO A 84 4.22 7.46 12.07
CA PRO A 84 4.04 6.10 11.62
C PRO A 84 2.56 5.75 11.45
N LEU A 85 2.26 4.96 10.42
CA LEU A 85 0.92 4.45 10.19
C LEU A 85 0.55 3.44 11.29
N ASN A 86 -0.55 3.73 12.00
CA ASN A 86 -1.19 2.75 12.87
C ASN A 86 -2.25 2.00 12.05
N TYR A 87 -2.00 0.73 11.79
CA TYR A 87 -2.83 -0.06 10.89
C TYR A 87 -4.24 -0.29 11.44
N GLU A 88 -4.41 -0.44 12.77
CA GLU A 88 -5.74 -0.54 13.37
C GLU A 88 -6.55 0.73 13.13
N SER A 89 -5.97 1.90 13.37
CA SER A 89 -6.63 3.18 13.12
C SER A 89 -6.99 3.36 11.66
N TYR A 90 -6.09 2.97 10.75
CA TYR A 90 -6.33 3.01 9.31
C TYR A 90 -7.52 2.15 8.88
N LEU A 91 -7.63 0.92 9.40
CA LEU A 91 -8.79 0.06 9.12
C LEU A 91 -10.08 0.61 9.75
N ARG A 92 -10.01 1.27 10.90
CA ARG A 92 -11.17 1.91 11.53
C ARG A 92 -11.75 3.01 10.64
N GLU A 93 -10.90 3.91 10.11
CA GLU A 93 -11.31 4.98 9.19
C GLU A 93 -11.97 4.42 7.92
N TYR A 94 -11.50 3.29 7.40
CA TYR A 94 -12.13 2.60 6.28
C TYR A 94 -13.49 2.03 6.68
N CYS A 95 -13.59 1.32 7.80
CA CYS A 95 -14.82 0.71 8.28
C CYS A 95 -15.91 1.73 8.65
N GLU A 96 -15.55 2.94 9.06
CA GLU A 96 -16.51 4.03 9.33
C GLU A 96 -17.26 4.49 8.08
N GLN A 97 -16.68 4.27 6.89
CA GLN A 97 -17.29 4.64 5.62
C GLN A 97 -18.21 3.54 5.06
N LEU A 98 -18.17 2.35 5.66
CA LEU A 98 -18.97 1.20 5.21
C LEU A 98 -20.30 1.14 5.95
N SER A 99 -21.32 0.64 5.27
CA SER A 99 -22.64 0.44 5.85
C SER A 99 -22.59 -0.54 7.04
N GLN A 100 -23.18 -0.16 8.17
CA GLN A 100 -23.31 -1.07 9.32
C GLN A 100 -24.16 -2.32 9.01
N LYS A 101 -25.04 -2.22 8.01
CA LYS A 101 -25.89 -3.33 7.58
C LYS A 101 -25.08 -4.43 6.90
N ASP A 102 -24.03 -4.03 6.16
CA ASP A 102 -23.24 -4.96 5.36
C ASP A 102 -22.01 -5.48 6.13
N PHE A 103 -21.49 -4.66 7.07
CA PHE A 103 -20.30 -5.01 7.87
C PHE A 103 -20.65 -4.94 9.36
N ASP A 104 -21.02 -6.08 9.94
CA ASP A 104 -21.36 -6.18 11.36
C ASP A 104 -20.12 -5.96 12.26
N GLU A 105 -20.41 -5.70 13.53
CA GLU A 105 -19.36 -5.36 14.51
C GLU A 105 -18.39 -6.52 14.75
N ASN A 106 -18.80 -7.78 14.64
CA ASN A 106 -17.93 -8.93 14.86
C ASN A 106 -16.85 -9.01 13.76
N ILE A 107 -17.25 -8.78 12.50
CA ILE A 107 -16.31 -8.70 11.37
C ILE A 107 -15.30 -7.58 11.64
N LYS A 108 -15.76 -6.36 11.92
CA LYS A 108 -14.89 -5.20 12.20
C LYS A 108 -13.90 -5.48 13.33
N GLN A 109 -14.35 -6.03 14.46
CA GLN A 109 -13.48 -6.36 15.59
C GLN A 109 -12.44 -7.42 15.24
N ALA A 110 -12.79 -8.39 14.40
CA ALA A 110 -11.82 -9.37 13.91
C ALA A 110 -10.74 -8.73 13.04
N LEU A 111 -11.11 -7.82 12.11
CA LEU A 111 -10.16 -7.08 11.28
C LEU A 111 -9.22 -6.20 12.14
N PHE A 112 -9.78 -5.48 13.11
CA PHE A 112 -9.00 -4.62 14.01
C PHE A 112 -8.03 -5.43 14.88
N ARG A 113 -8.41 -6.63 15.31
CA ARG A 113 -7.51 -7.53 16.04
C ARG A 113 -6.32 -7.95 15.19
N ILE A 114 -6.51 -8.26 13.90
CA ILE A 114 -5.42 -8.62 12.99
C ILE A 114 -4.46 -7.43 12.83
N ALA A 115 -4.97 -6.22 12.60
CA ALA A 115 -4.15 -5.02 12.47
C ALA A 115 -3.39 -4.69 13.76
N ARG A 116 -4.07 -4.73 14.92
CA ARG A 116 -3.48 -4.51 16.24
C ARG A 116 -2.35 -5.49 16.54
N ASN A 117 -2.48 -6.74 16.12
CA ASN A 117 -1.41 -7.73 16.29
C ASN A 117 -0.15 -7.36 15.50
N ILE A 118 -0.27 -6.66 14.36
CA ILE A 118 0.87 -6.13 13.61
C ILE A 118 1.42 -4.87 14.32
N ASP A 119 0.55 -3.94 14.71
CA ASP A 119 0.96 -2.70 15.38
C ASP A 119 1.70 -2.97 16.71
N ASN A 120 1.37 -4.07 17.42
CA ASN A 120 1.98 -4.45 18.69
C ASN A 120 3.28 -5.27 18.55
N GLN A 121 3.72 -5.59 17.33
CA GLN A 121 5.01 -6.26 17.13
C GLN A 121 6.17 -5.25 17.29
N ASP A 122 7.32 -5.77 17.68
CA ASP A 122 8.53 -4.97 17.81
C ASP A 122 9.20 -4.77 16.44
N TRP A 123 8.83 -3.68 15.75
CA TRP A 123 9.44 -3.25 14.50
C TRP A 123 9.68 -1.75 14.49
N ILE A 124 10.72 -1.32 13.76
CA ILE A 124 11.04 0.09 13.57
C ILE A 124 10.35 0.58 12.29
N PRO A 125 9.52 1.64 12.37
CA PRO A 125 8.87 2.20 11.19
C PRO A 125 9.89 2.70 10.17
N VAL A 126 9.70 2.31 8.91
CA VAL A 126 10.49 2.76 7.76
C VAL A 126 9.57 3.34 6.69
N LEU A 127 10.12 4.12 5.76
CA LEU A 127 9.34 4.56 4.63
C LEU A 127 8.91 3.36 3.78
N CYS A 128 7.60 3.25 3.56
CA CYS A 128 6.97 2.28 2.68
C CYS A 128 6.18 3.01 1.58
N HIS A 129 6.14 2.42 0.41
CA HIS A 129 5.30 2.86 -0.70
C HIS A 129 3.80 2.57 -0.45
N HIS A 130 3.51 1.49 0.27
CA HIS A 130 2.20 0.91 0.62
C HIS A 130 1.35 0.45 -0.56
N ASP A 131 1.74 0.75 -1.80
CA ASP A 131 1.11 0.20 -3.01
C ASP A 131 2.17 -0.21 -4.05
N LEU A 132 3.21 -0.93 -3.60
CA LEU A 132 4.26 -1.41 -4.47
C LEU A 132 3.80 -2.65 -5.23
N ILE A 133 3.20 -2.43 -6.39
CA ILE A 133 2.78 -3.43 -7.36
C ILE A 133 3.60 -3.29 -8.64
N PRO A 134 3.69 -4.33 -9.50
CA PRO A 134 4.44 -4.24 -10.75
C PRO A 134 4.05 -3.06 -11.62
N GLU A 135 2.78 -2.73 -11.69
CA GLU A 135 2.23 -1.62 -12.47
C GLU A 135 2.74 -0.24 -12.00
N ASN A 136 3.18 -0.13 -10.75
CA ASN A 136 3.78 1.07 -10.16
C ASN A 136 5.30 1.11 -10.28
N ILE A 137 5.88 0.20 -11.08
CA ILE A 137 7.32 0.13 -11.37
C ILE A 137 7.52 0.24 -12.87
N ILE A 138 8.15 1.32 -13.35
CA ILE A 138 8.43 1.54 -14.76
C ILE A 138 9.88 1.17 -15.06
N GLN A 139 10.07 0.28 -16.03
CA GLN A 139 11.37 0.02 -16.62
C GLN A 139 11.66 1.07 -17.70
N GLY A 140 12.48 2.05 -17.36
CA GLY A 140 12.91 3.11 -18.25
C GLY A 140 14.35 2.93 -18.72
N PRO A 141 14.88 3.86 -19.55
CA PRO A 141 16.24 3.76 -20.12
C PRO A 141 17.36 3.79 -19.06
N LYS A 142 17.08 4.34 -17.86
CA LYS A 142 18.05 4.48 -16.77
C LYS A 142 17.88 3.44 -15.65
N GLY A 143 16.97 2.48 -15.81
CA GLY A 143 16.65 1.49 -14.79
C GLY A 143 15.19 1.52 -14.36
N LEU A 144 14.90 1.00 -13.17
CA LEU A 144 13.56 0.95 -12.61
C LEU A 144 13.20 2.27 -11.92
N PHE A 145 11.98 2.74 -12.15
CA PHE A 145 11.41 3.91 -11.48
C PHE A 145 10.18 3.51 -10.68
N LEU A 146 10.10 3.93 -9.42
CA LEU A 146 8.93 3.76 -8.56
C LEU A 146 8.03 4.99 -8.70
N ILE A 147 6.77 4.76 -9.07
CA ILE A 147 5.77 5.82 -9.31
C ILE A 147 4.57 5.64 -8.39
N ASP A 148 3.71 6.65 -8.33
CA ASP A 148 2.43 6.65 -7.60
C ASP A 148 2.55 6.49 -6.08
N TRP A 149 3.23 7.43 -5.46
CA TRP A 149 3.55 7.50 -4.03
C TRP A 149 2.38 7.99 -3.14
N GLU A 150 1.15 7.95 -3.62
CA GLU A 150 0.02 8.58 -2.92
C GLU A 150 -0.37 7.90 -1.59
N TYR A 151 0.01 6.62 -1.41
CA TYR A 151 -0.19 5.86 -0.17
C TYR A 151 1.06 5.78 0.70
N ALA A 152 2.16 6.43 0.29
CA ALA A 152 3.42 6.32 1.00
C ALA A 152 3.34 6.88 2.43
N ALA A 153 3.85 6.11 3.37
CA ALA A 153 3.84 6.42 4.80
C ALA A 153 4.98 5.65 5.53
N LEU A 154 5.22 5.98 6.78
CA LEU A 154 6.08 5.15 7.64
C LEU A 154 5.29 3.93 8.10
N GLY A 155 5.81 2.74 7.85
CA GLY A 155 5.11 1.48 8.12
C GLY A 155 6.05 0.31 8.40
N HIS A 156 5.48 -0.89 8.37
CA HIS A 156 6.20 -2.13 8.67
C HIS A 156 7.28 -2.42 7.60
N PRO A 157 8.54 -2.74 7.98
CA PRO A 157 9.67 -2.88 7.04
C PRO A 157 9.46 -3.91 5.91
N GLN A 158 8.66 -4.93 6.14
CA GLN A 158 8.37 -5.97 5.15
C GLN A 158 7.15 -5.66 4.27
N PHE A 159 6.48 -4.50 4.46
CA PHE A 159 5.19 -4.25 3.80
C PHE A 159 5.32 -4.28 2.28
N ASP A 160 6.19 -3.46 1.71
CA ASP A 160 6.34 -3.34 0.26
C ASP A 160 6.87 -4.61 -0.39
N TYR A 161 7.79 -5.29 0.28
CA TYR A 161 8.35 -6.55 -0.21
C TYR A 161 7.26 -7.62 -0.34
N GLN A 162 6.43 -7.77 0.70
CA GLN A 162 5.32 -8.73 0.67
C GLN A 162 4.23 -8.30 -0.32
N ARG A 163 3.96 -7.00 -0.44
CA ARG A 163 3.00 -6.46 -1.39
C ARG A 163 3.37 -6.81 -2.83
N LEU A 164 4.65 -6.67 -3.18
CA LEU A 164 5.17 -7.03 -4.50
C LEU A 164 5.03 -8.53 -4.80
N LEU A 165 5.39 -9.39 -3.83
CA LEU A 165 5.31 -10.85 -3.99
C LEU A 165 3.89 -11.36 -4.13
N ASN A 166 2.92 -10.69 -3.48
CA ASN A 166 1.52 -11.11 -3.43
C ASN A 166 0.66 -10.41 -4.50
N SER A 167 1.25 -9.59 -5.38
CA SER A 167 0.52 -8.81 -6.38
C SER A 167 -0.29 -9.66 -7.39
N HIS A 168 0.01 -10.97 -7.50
CA HIS A 168 -0.63 -11.88 -8.46
C HIS A 168 -1.83 -12.66 -7.93
N HIS A 169 -2.06 -12.68 -6.62
CA HIS A 169 -2.96 -13.64 -5.99
C HIS A 169 -4.00 -13.01 -5.09
N PHE A 170 -4.48 -11.82 -5.48
CA PHE A 170 -5.48 -11.11 -4.68
C PHE A 170 -6.78 -11.88 -4.47
N MET A 171 -7.11 -12.78 -5.38
CA MET A 171 -8.31 -13.63 -5.32
C MET A 171 -7.98 -15.06 -4.83
N ASP A 172 -6.71 -15.47 -4.90
CA ASP A 172 -6.23 -16.77 -4.46
C ASP A 172 -5.34 -16.60 -3.22
N LEU A 173 -5.95 -16.35 -2.07
CA LEU A 173 -5.21 -16.24 -0.82
C LEU A 173 -4.48 -17.56 -0.53
N PRO A 174 -3.16 -17.56 -0.27
CA PRO A 174 -2.45 -18.77 0.13
C PRO A 174 -3.10 -19.38 1.36
N ALA A 175 -3.16 -20.72 1.41
CA ALA A 175 -3.71 -21.43 2.57
C ALA A 175 -2.96 -21.10 3.88
N ASP A 176 -1.78 -20.46 3.77
CA ASP A 176 -0.91 -20.04 4.87
C ASP A 176 -0.74 -18.53 5.02
N ILE A 177 -1.75 -17.75 4.61
CA ILE A 177 -1.76 -16.33 4.84
C ILE A 177 -1.71 -16.03 6.34
N CYS A 178 -0.77 -15.22 6.77
CA CYS A 178 -0.63 -14.83 8.17
C CYS A 178 -0.19 -13.38 8.31
N GLY A 179 -0.50 -12.80 9.45
CA GLY A 179 0.03 -11.51 9.87
C GLY A 179 -0.09 -10.41 8.81
N LEU A 180 1.03 -9.93 8.33
CA LEU A 180 1.12 -8.78 7.43
C LEU A 180 0.45 -9.02 6.06
N GLN A 181 0.48 -10.23 5.53
CA GLN A 181 -0.21 -10.56 4.27
C GLN A 181 -1.72 -10.46 4.42
N ALA A 182 -2.25 -10.96 5.55
CA ALA A 182 -3.68 -10.83 5.84
C ALA A 182 -4.08 -9.37 6.00
N LEU A 183 -3.28 -8.55 6.68
CA LEU A 183 -3.50 -7.11 6.79
C LEU A 183 -3.56 -6.44 5.42
N GLN A 184 -2.59 -6.72 4.53
CA GLN A 184 -2.58 -6.18 3.17
C GLN A 184 -3.82 -6.58 2.39
N ALA A 185 -4.22 -7.85 2.44
CA ALA A 185 -5.44 -8.32 1.79
C ALA A 185 -6.68 -7.59 2.32
N ILE A 186 -6.79 -7.42 3.66
CA ILE A 186 -7.88 -6.65 4.29
C ILE A 186 -7.91 -5.21 3.78
N MET A 187 -6.78 -4.51 3.79
CA MET A 187 -6.69 -3.11 3.35
C MET A 187 -7.22 -2.94 1.93
N ILE A 188 -6.86 -3.85 1.03
CA ILE A 188 -7.30 -3.80 -0.36
C ILE A 188 -8.78 -4.16 -0.50
N GLN A 189 -9.26 -5.19 0.19
CA GLN A 189 -10.69 -5.53 0.16
C GLN A 189 -11.54 -4.35 0.64
N LEU A 190 -11.16 -3.68 1.74
CA LEU A 190 -11.85 -2.50 2.24
C LEU A 190 -11.79 -1.33 1.25
N TRP A 191 -10.64 -1.11 0.59
CA TRP A 191 -10.51 -0.12 -0.47
C TRP A 191 -11.50 -0.39 -1.60
N TYR A 192 -11.64 -1.64 -2.05
CA TYR A 192 -12.62 -2.03 -3.07
C TYR A 192 -14.05 -1.77 -2.61
N ALA A 193 -14.39 -2.11 -1.35
CA ALA A 193 -15.73 -1.89 -0.81
C ALA A 193 -16.12 -0.41 -0.76
N ILE A 194 -15.17 0.49 -0.49
CA ILE A 194 -15.40 1.94 -0.48
C ILE A 194 -15.47 2.49 -1.90
N ARG A 195 -14.58 2.04 -2.77
CA ARG A 195 -14.47 2.54 -4.14
C ARG A 195 -15.60 2.07 -5.04
N TYR A 196 -16.11 0.86 -4.80
CA TYR A 196 -17.13 0.17 -5.58
C TYR A 196 -18.19 -0.41 -4.65
N PRO A 197 -19.20 0.41 -4.24
CA PRO A 197 -20.22 -0.03 -3.28
C PRO A 197 -20.99 -1.29 -3.71
N GLU A 198 -21.11 -1.54 -5.01
CA GLU A 198 -21.71 -2.74 -5.56
C GLU A 198 -20.97 -4.03 -5.24
N LEU A 199 -19.70 -3.95 -4.86
CA LEU A 199 -18.87 -5.11 -4.49
C LEU A 199 -18.88 -5.42 -2.99
N GLN A 200 -19.58 -4.66 -2.16
CA GLN A 200 -19.51 -4.78 -0.69
C GLN A 200 -19.84 -6.18 -0.18
N GLU A 201 -20.86 -6.85 -0.75
CA GLU A 201 -21.19 -8.22 -0.34
C GLU A 201 -20.09 -9.23 -0.74
N THR A 202 -19.51 -9.09 -1.93
CA THR A 202 -18.37 -9.92 -2.37
C THR A 202 -17.17 -9.71 -1.45
N VAL A 203 -16.82 -8.45 -1.18
CA VAL A 203 -15.73 -8.08 -0.27
C VAL A 203 -15.96 -8.64 1.12
N LYS A 204 -17.15 -8.53 1.67
CA LYS A 204 -17.51 -9.11 2.97
C LYS A 204 -17.19 -10.61 3.03
N ASN A 205 -17.59 -11.36 2.00
CA ASN A 205 -17.33 -12.79 1.95
C ASN A 205 -15.82 -13.11 1.89
N GLU A 206 -15.04 -12.32 1.15
CA GLU A 206 -13.57 -12.46 1.14
C GLU A 206 -12.94 -12.11 2.49
N LEU A 207 -13.39 -11.06 3.17
CA LEU A 207 -12.93 -10.71 4.51
C LEU A 207 -13.23 -11.80 5.54
N ILE A 208 -14.39 -12.45 5.46
CA ILE A 208 -14.73 -13.59 6.33
C ILE A 208 -13.73 -14.73 6.10
N LYS A 209 -13.43 -15.09 4.85
CA LYS A 209 -12.43 -16.13 4.53
C LYS A 209 -11.04 -15.80 5.12
N ILE A 210 -10.59 -14.52 5.01
CA ILE A 210 -9.33 -14.08 5.60
C ILE A 210 -9.35 -14.29 7.12
N ILE A 211 -10.42 -13.85 7.79
CA ILE A 211 -10.58 -13.98 9.24
C ILE A 211 -10.55 -15.45 9.67
N GLU A 212 -11.26 -16.33 8.96
CA GLU A 212 -11.28 -17.77 9.24
C GLU A 212 -9.89 -18.38 9.08
N THR A 213 -9.19 -18.05 8.00
CA THR A 213 -7.83 -18.55 7.73
C THR A 213 -6.84 -18.14 8.81
N VAL A 214 -6.90 -16.90 9.29
CA VAL A 214 -6.03 -16.41 10.38
C VAL A 214 -6.40 -17.06 11.71
N ASN A 215 -7.70 -17.23 12.03
CA ASN A 215 -8.15 -17.79 13.31
C ASN A 215 -7.88 -19.30 13.46
N LEU A 216 -7.80 -20.06 12.37
CA LEU A 216 -7.46 -21.49 12.41
C LEU A 216 -6.00 -21.76 12.85
N ARG A 217 -5.20 -20.72 13.05
CA ARG A 217 -3.75 -20.80 13.31
C ARG A 217 -3.32 -20.23 14.66
N VAL A 218 -4.26 -19.70 15.42
CA VAL A 218 -4.08 -19.28 16.80
C VAL A 218 -4.56 -20.39 17.72
#